data_cce4871f5430266a7e14cc4b708e8a5a
#
_entry.id   cce4871f5430266a7e14cc4b708e8a5a
#
_cell.length_a   1.000
_cell.length_b   1.000
_cell.length_c   1.000
_cell.angle_alpha   90.00
_cell.angle_beta   90.00
_cell.angle_gamma   90.00
#
_symmetry.space_group_name_H-M   'P 1'
#
loop_
_entity.id
_entity.type
_entity.pdbx_description
1 polymer ?
#
loop_
_entity_poly.entity_id
_entity_poly.type
_entity_poly.pdbx_seq_one_letter_code
_entity_poly.pdbx_strand_id
1 'polypeptide(L)'
;VLSSVLLSLHGTLAAAPLSVGSVLPTLTLKDQHDKRVVIPSDTQWVLFASEKSVSDMVSAVLSTQPVNVVDGMRLIYLADISGMPALVTSMFALPKLRSLPFSIALVRDANEVTQIADLPRQPGAATLLRLEYGRITRLDAVRNSTELRLALGLPAAIQAP
;
A
#
# COMPACT_ATOMS: atom_id res chain seq x y z
N VAL A 1 -0.98 57.66 13.22
CA VAL A 1 -0.06 56.57 12.97
C VAL A 1 -0.89 55.31 12.92
N LEU A 2 -1.25 54.84 11.70
CA LEU A 2 -1.96 53.57 11.49
C LEU A 2 -0.91 52.49 11.25
N SER A 3 -0.78 51.56 12.21
CA SER A 3 0.01 50.32 12.03
C SER A 3 -0.87 49.25 11.40
N SER A 4 -0.62 48.94 10.13
CA SER A 4 -1.24 47.83 9.44
C SER A 4 -0.55 46.55 9.85
N VAL A 5 -1.25 45.67 10.56
CA VAL A 5 -0.82 44.32 10.87
C VAL A 5 -1.19 43.43 9.66
N LEU A 6 -0.18 43.04 8.87
CA LEU A 6 -0.34 42.01 7.85
C LEU A 6 -0.42 40.64 8.56
N LEU A 7 -1.60 40.07 8.60
CA LEU A 7 -1.83 38.69 9.03
C LEU A 7 -1.46 37.75 7.87
N SER A 8 -0.26 37.17 7.91
CA SER A 8 0.15 36.15 6.95
C SER A 8 -0.60 34.86 7.22
N LEU A 9 -1.65 34.55 6.45
CA LEU A 9 -2.27 33.25 6.41
C LEU A 9 -1.28 32.25 5.75
N HIS A 10 -0.57 31.52 6.57
CA HIS A 10 0.16 30.33 6.09
C HIS A 10 -0.86 29.20 5.95
N GLY A 11 -1.53 29.14 4.80
CA GLY A 11 -2.29 27.97 4.42
C GLY A 11 -1.33 26.80 4.22
N THR A 12 -1.41 25.78 5.07
CA THR A 12 -0.80 24.47 4.80
C THR A 12 -1.48 23.92 3.56
N LEU A 13 -0.78 23.96 2.41
CA LEU A 13 -1.20 23.18 1.24
C LEU A 13 -1.10 21.72 1.63
N ALA A 14 -2.22 21.09 1.97
CA ALA A 14 -2.29 19.64 1.98
C ALA A 14 -2.05 19.17 0.55
N ALA A 15 -1.07 18.27 0.35
CA ALA A 15 -0.82 17.71 -0.96
C ALA A 15 -2.09 16.98 -1.44
N ALA A 16 -2.44 17.17 -2.72
CA ALA A 16 -3.60 16.51 -3.28
C ALA A 16 -3.35 15.00 -3.36
N PRO A 17 -4.37 14.15 -3.09
CA PRO A 17 -4.24 12.71 -3.23
C PRO A 17 -3.75 12.32 -4.62
N LEU A 18 -2.93 11.28 -4.70
CA LEU A 18 -2.47 10.73 -5.96
C LEU A 18 -3.67 10.29 -6.82
N SER A 19 -3.60 10.57 -8.10
CA SER A 19 -4.64 10.27 -9.07
C SER A 19 -4.02 9.73 -10.36
N VAL A 20 -4.85 9.32 -11.30
CA VAL A 20 -4.38 8.94 -12.64
C VAL A 20 -3.61 10.11 -13.27
N GLY A 21 -2.43 9.82 -13.79
CA GLY A 21 -1.48 10.79 -14.31
C GLY A 21 -0.39 11.23 -13.32
N SER A 22 -0.57 11.04 -12.01
CA SER A 22 0.44 11.32 -11.00
C SER A 22 1.62 10.36 -11.13
N VAL A 23 2.81 10.83 -10.74
CA VAL A 23 4.00 9.97 -10.58
C VAL A 23 4.02 9.45 -9.14
N LEU A 24 4.27 8.16 -8.98
CA LEU A 24 4.43 7.56 -7.65
C LEU A 24 5.68 8.16 -6.99
N PRO A 25 5.59 8.70 -5.76
CA PRO A 25 6.74 9.24 -5.06
C PRO A 25 7.74 8.13 -4.71
N THR A 26 9.00 8.51 -4.53
CA THR A 26 10.01 7.59 -4.02
C THR A 26 9.71 7.24 -2.57
N LEU A 27 9.57 5.96 -2.28
CA LEU A 27 9.32 5.44 -0.94
C LEU A 27 10.58 4.82 -0.37
N THR A 28 10.86 5.10 0.90
CA THR A 28 11.96 4.49 1.66
C THR A 28 11.36 3.72 2.82
N LEU A 29 10.96 2.49 2.55
CA LEU A 29 10.30 1.58 3.48
C LEU A 29 11.13 0.31 3.68
N LYS A 30 10.78 -0.46 4.69
CA LYS A 30 11.34 -1.79 4.95
C LYS A 30 10.24 -2.84 4.90
N ASP A 31 10.63 -4.05 4.53
CA ASP A 31 9.72 -5.19 4.56
C ASP A 31 9.59 -5.79 5.97
N GLN A 32 8.84 -6.88 6.09
CA GLN A 32 8.64 -7.61 7.34
C GLN A 32 9.92 -8.27 7.91
N HIS A 33 10.99 -8.34 7.11
CA HIS A 33 12.30 -8.85 7.51
C HIS A 33 13.34 -7.74 7.71
N ASP A 34 12.89 -6.49 7.83
CA ASP A 34 13.72 -5.29 7.99
C ASP A 34 14.65 -4.98 6.78
N LYS A 35 14.40 -5.60 5.63
CA LYS A 35 15.11 -5.31 4.39
C LYS A 35 14.51 -4.09 3.70
N ARG A 36 15.37 -3.25 3.15
CA ARG A 36 14.92 -2.08 2.37
C ARG A 36 14.13 -2.54 1.15
N VAL A 37 12.94 -1.99 1.00
CA VAL A 37 12.12 -2.17 -0.21
C VAL A 37 12.60 -1.19 -1.27
N VAL A 38 12.93 -1.73 -2.44
CA VAL A 38 13.21 -0.95 -3.64
C VAL A 38 12.01 -1.11 -4.57
N ILE A 39 11.49 0.01 -5.07
CA ILE A 39 10.45 0.00 -6.09
C ILE A 39 11.13 0.05 -7.45
N PRO A 40 11.19 -1.06 -8.20
CA PRO A 40 11.80 -1.08 -9.52
C PRO A 40 11.05 -0.17 -10.51
N SER A 41 11.77 0.38 -11.48
CA SER A 41 11.17 1.25 -12.51
C SER A 41 10.15 0.53 -13.40
N ASP A 42 10.22 -0.78 -13.46
CA ASP A 42 9.31 -1.66 -14.21
C ASP A 42 8.16 -2.21 -13.35
N THR A 43 7.99 -1.70 -12.12
CA THR A 43 6.82 -2.01 -11.28
C THR A 43 5.53 -1.69 -12.02
N GLN A 44 4.63 -2.67 -12.04
CA GLN A 44 3.35 -2.55 -12.74
C GLN A 44 2.18 -2.31 -11.81
N TRP A 45 2.29 -2.80 -10.57
CA TRP A 45 1.21 -2.71 -9.59
C TRP A 45 1.72 -2.25 -8.24
N VAL A 46 0.97 -1.35 -7.61
CA VAL A 46 1.11 -1.04 -6.19
C VAL A 46 -0.22 -1.33 -5.53
N LEU A 47 -0.21 -2.21 -4.55
CA LEU A 47 -1.38 -2.61 -3.78
C LEU A 47 -1.21 -2.09 -2.35
N PHE A 48 -2.09 -1.20 -1.92
CA PHE A 48 -2.01 -0.55 -0.63
C PHE A 48 -3.19 -0.93 0.27
N ALA A 49 -2.90 -1.46 1.45
CA ALA A 49 -3.87 -1.78 2.49
C ALA A 49 -3.59 -0.95 3.75
N SER A 50 -4.58 -0.18 4.20
CA SER A 50 -4.49 0.68 5.38
C SER A 50 -5.28 0.16 6.58
N GLU A 51 -5.99 -0.95 6.43
CA GLU A 51 -6.79 -1.58 7.48
C GLU A 51 -6.42 -3.05 7.63
N LYS A 52 -6.47 -3.56 8.86
CA LYS A 52 -6.10 -4.96 9.16
C LYS A 52 -6.93 -5.96 8.36
N SER A 53 -8.25 -5.81 8.31
CA SER A 53 -9.15 -6.71 7.58
C SER A 53 -8.84 -6.74 6.08
N VAL A 54 -8.52 -5.59 5.51
CA VAL A 54 -8.13 -5.44 4.11
C VAL A 54 -6.77 -6.10 3.86
N SER A 55 -5.80 -5.89 4.75
CA SER A 55 -4.49 -6.54 4.69
C SER A 55 -4.59 -8.06 4.82
N ASP A 56 -5.45 -8.57 5.69
CA ASP A 56 -5.72 -10.01 5.83
C ASP A 56 -6.32 -10.59 4.54
N MET A 57 -7.26 -9.90 3.91
CA MET A 57 -7.85 -10.29 2.62
C MET A 57 -6.81 -10.34 1.50
N VAL A 58 -5.99 -9.29 1.38
CA VAL A 58 -4.92 -9.23 0.38
C VAL A 58 -3.92 -10.37 0.58
N SER A 59 -3.45 -10.55 1.82
CA SER A 59 -2.50 -11.61 2.16
C SER A 59 -3.05 -13.01 1.87
N ALA A 60 -4.34 -13.23 2.14
CA ALA A 60 -5.01 -14.51 1.82
C ALA A 60 -5.04 -14.77 0.31
N VAL A 61 -5.36 -13.77 -0.50
CA VAL A 61 -5.37 -13.92 -1.97
C VAL A 61 -3.97 -14.20 -2.51
N LEU A 62 -2.96 -13.42 -2.10
CA LEU A 62 -1.59 -13.60 -2.59
C LEU A 62 -0.97 -14.93 -2.13
N SER A 63 -1.25 -15.37 -0.90
CA SER A 63 -0.74 -16.65 -0.36
C SER A 63 -1.28 -17.88 -1.08
N THR A 64 -2.39 -17.78 -1.79
CA THR A 64 -2.93 -18.88 -2.61
C THR A 64 -2.25 -19.00 -3.97
N GLN A 65 -1.40 -18.04 -4.34
CA GLN A 65 -0.70 -18.06 -5.61
C GLN A 65 0.69 -18.70 -5.45
N PRO A 66 1.19 -19.41 -6.48
CA PRO A 66 2.59 -19.81 -6.52
C PRO A 66 3.51 -18.58 -6.39
N VAL A 67 4.64 -18.73 -5.68
CA VAL A 67 5.59 -17.62 -5.43
C VAL A 67 6.08 -16.99 -6.73
N ASN A 68 6.40 -17.80 -7.73
CA ASN A 68 6.83 -17.31 -9.04
C ASN A 68 5.76 -16.48 -9.77
N VAL A 69 4.48 -16.70 -9.49
CA VAL A 69 3.38 -15.87 -10.04
C VAL A 69 3.37 -14.52 -9.37
N VAL A 70 3.48 -14.46 -8.04
CA VAL A 70 3.51 -13.20 -7.29
C VAL A 70 4.73 -12.37 -7.69
N ASP A 71 5.91 -12.99 -7.76
CA ASP A 71 7.14 -12.31 -8.18
C ASP A 71 7.05 -11.80 -9.63
N GLY A 72 6.45 -12.57 -10.52
CA GLY A 72 6.26 -12.21 -11.93
C GLY A 72 5.25 -11.08 -12.18
N MET A 73 4.40 -10.78 -11.20
CA MET A 73 3.39 -9.70 -11.33
C MET A 73 3.99 -8.29 -11.28
N ARG A 74 5.26 -8.14 -10.91
CA ARG A 74 5.89 -6.83 -10.67
C ARG A 74 5.05 -5.95 -9.74
N LEU A 75 4.57 -6.59 -8.66
CA LEU A 75 3.69 -6.03 -7.64
C LEU A 75 4.50 -5.59 -6.43
N ILE A 76 4.24 -4.38 -5.95
CA ILE A 76 4.67 -3.93 -4.62
C ILE A 76 3.43 -3.91 -3.72
N TYR A 77 3.48 -4.68 -2.64
CA TYR A 77 2.44 -4.66 -1.62
C TYR A 77 2.86 -3.77 -0.46
N LEU A 78 2.06 -2.75 -0.17
CA LEU A 78 2.22 -1.81 0.94
C LEU A 78 1.16 -2.09 2.00
N ALA A 79 1.56 -2.24 3.25
CA ALA A 79 0.64 -2.39 4.38
C ALA A 79 0.94 -1.35 5.48
N ASP A 80 -0.06 -0.56 5.82
CA ASP A 80 0.03 0.40 6.92
C ASP A 80 -0.36 -0.27 8.24
N ILE A 81 0.65 -0.49 9.09
CA ILE A 81 0.48 -1.04 10.44
C ILE A 81 0.81 -0.02 11.53
N SER A 82 1.00 1.25 11.16
CA SER A 82 1.39 2.32 12.10
C SER A 82 0.36 2.59 13.19
N GLY A 83 -0.91 2.29 12.94
CA GLY A 83 -1.99 2.40 13.92
C GLY A 83 -2.06 1.28 14.95
N MET A 84 -1.23 0.22 14.82
CA MET A 84 -1.21 -0.87 15.79
C MET A 84 -0.31 -0.51 16.97
N PRO A 85 -0.70 -0.84 18.23
CA PRO A 85 0.19 -0.72 19.36
C PRO A 85 1.49 -1.52 19.15
N ALA A 86 2.64 -0.95 19.54
CA ALA A 86 3.96 -1.55 19.29
C ALA A 86 4.08 -3.00 19.80
N LEU A 87 3.49 -3.30 20.96
CA LEU A 87 3.47 -4.65 21.52
C LEU A 87 2.68 -5.62 20.63
N VAL A 88 1.53 -5.21 20.12
CA VAL A 88 0.70 -6.03 19.19
C VAL A 88 1.46 -6.26 17.90
N THR A 89 2.10 -5.22 17.37
CA THR A 89 2.91 -5.32 16.15
C THR A 89 4.06 -6.32 16.32
N SER A 90 4.85 -6.20 17.38
CA SER A 90 6.04 -7.05 17.59
C SER A 90 5.70 -8.50 17.93
N MET A 91 4.67 -8.74 18.75
CA MET A 91 4.35 -10.09 19.23
C MET A 91 3.44 -10.88 18.29
N PHE A 92 2.59 -10.23 17.52
CA PHE A 92 1.57 -10.91 16.71
C PHE A 92 1.64 -10.57 15.23
N ALA A 93 1.67 -9.29 14.87
CA ALA A 93 1.59 -8.89 13.45
C ALA A 93 2.87 -9.28 12.68
N LEU A 94 4.06 -8.89 13.16
CA LEU A 94 5.32 -9.18 12.48
C LEU A 94 5.61 -10.67 12.33
N PRO A 95 5.45 -11.55 13.36
CA PRO A 95 5.63 -12.98 13.18
C PRO A 95 4.72 -13.57 12.10
N LYS A 96 3.44 -13.14 12.06
CA LYS A 96 2.50 -13.57 11.03
C LYS A 96 2.93 -13.09 9.64
N LEU A 97 3.31 -11.82 9.49
CA LEU A 97 3.76 -11.27 8.21
C LEU A 97 5.06 -11.92 7.72
N ARG A 98 5.98 -12.26 8.63
CA ARG A 98 7.24 -12.95 8.31
C ARG A 98 7.05 -14.38 7.79
N SER A 99 5.93 -15.01 8.09
CA SER A 99 5.61 -16.34 7.57
C SER A 99 5.08 -16.33 6.13
N LEU A 100 4.76 -15.15 5.59
CA LEU A 100 4.27 -15.01 4.22
C LEU A 100 5.41 -15.15 3.21
N PRO A 101 5.18 -15.81 2.07
CA PRO A 101 6.24 -16.12 1.10
C PRO A 101 6.57 -14.96 0.15
N PHE A 102 6.01 -13.77 0.35
CA PHE A 102 6.24 -12.58 -0.46
C PHE A 102 6.61 -11.38 0.42
N SER A 103 7.28 -10.39 -0.18
CA SER A 103 7.68 -9.16 0.50
C SER A 103 6.49 -8.21 0.64
N ILE A 104 6.40 -7.57 1.82
CA ILE A 104 5.40 -6.56 2.14
C ILE A 104 6.14 -5.31 2.63
N ALA A 105 6.05 -4.20 1.90
CA ALA A 105 6.56 -2.93 2.39
C ALA A 105 5.67 -2.43 3.53
N LEU A 106 6.25 -2.28 4.71
CA LEU A 106 5.51 -1.91 5.92
C LEU A 106 5.66 -0.42 6.22
N VAL A 107 4.55 0.20 6.56
CA VAL A 107 4.48 1.54 7.15
C VAL A 107 4.24 1.36 8.64
N ARG A 108 5.23 1.74 9.48
CA ARG A 108 5.28 1.41 10.91
C ARG A 108 5.20 2.61 11.84
N ASP A 109 5.67 3.76 11.37
CA ASP A 109 5.80 4.97 12.18
C ASP A 109 5.34 6.23 11.46
N ALA A 110 5.31 7.35 12.17
CA ALA A 110 4.82 8.62 11.67
C ALA A 110 5.63 9.16 10.47
N ASN A 111 6.95 8.90 10.40
CA ASN A 111 7.78 9.33 9.28
C ASN A 111 7.44 8.54 8.01
N GLU A 112 7.21 7.24 8.15
CA GLU A 112 6.80 6.37 7.06
C GLU A 112 5.37 6.69 6.61
N VAL A 113 4.45 7.01 7.53
CA VAL A 113 3.09 7.50 7.21
C VAL A 113 3.13 8.76 6.36
N THR A 114 4.05 9.68 6.64
CA THR A 114 4.19 10.91 5.85
C THR A 114 4.55 10.61 4.39
N GLN A 115 5.34 9.56 4.12
CA GLN A 115 5.72 9.18 2.76
C GLN A 115 4.54 8.67 1.91
N ILE A 116 3.51 8.14 2.56
CA ILE A 116 2.31 7.58 1.92
C ILE A 116 1.06 8.45 2.12
N ALA A 117 1.23 9.68 2.62
CA ALA A 117 0.11 10.57 2.93
C ALA A 117 -0.80 10.85 1.73
N ASP A 118 -0.21 10.89 0.53
CA ASP A 118 -0.93 11.16 -0.71
C ASP A 118 -1.55 9.90 -1.36
N LEU A 119 -1.28 8.71 -0.83
CA LEU A 119 -1.94 7.49 -1.31
C LEU A 119 -3.42 7.51 -0.95
N PRO A 120 -4.32 7.35 -1.93
CA PRO A 120 -5.75 7.34 -1.66
C PRO A 120 -6.13 6.20 -0.71
N ARG A 121 -6.92 6.51 0.31
CA ARG A 121 -7.44 5.55 1.30
C ARG A 121 -8.95 5.50 1.17
N GLN A 122 -9.49 4.30 1.08
CA GLN A 122 -10.95 4.09 1.09
C GLN A 122 -11.30 3.08 2.18
N PRO A 123 -12.24 3.41 3.08
CA PRO A 123 -12.66 2.51 4.13
C PRO A 123 -13.10 1.15 3.56
N GLY A 124 -12.59 0.06 4.16
CA GLY A 124 -12.92 -1.31 3.77
C GLY A 124 -12.39 -1.75 2.40
N ALA A 125 -11.46 -1.01 1.80
CA ALA A 125 -10.90 -1.34 0.50
C ALA A 125 -9.37 -1.22 0.46
N ALA A 126 -8.75 -2.08 -0.34
CA ALA A 126 -7.38 -1.87 -0.78
C ALA A 126 -7.36 -0.91 -1.97
N THR A 127 -6.34 -0.04 -2.02
CA THR A 127 -6.09 0.79 -3.19
C THR A 127 -5.13 0.07 -4.12
N LEU A 128 -5.55 -0.15 -5.35
CA LEU A 128 -4.73 -0.78 -6.38
C LEU A 128 -4.38 0.25 -7.45
N LEU A 129 -3.07 0.49 -7.63
CA LEU A 129 -2.53 1.38 -8.63
C LEU A 129 -1.90 0.55 -9.76
N ARG A 130 -2.28 0.83 -11.00
CA ARG A 130 -1.55 0.39 -12.19
C ARG A 130 -0.50 1.44 -12.54
N LEU A 131 0.74 1.01 -12.73
CA LEU A 131 1.85 1.88 -13.12
C LEU A 131 2.37 1.54 -14.51
N GLU A 132 2.77 2.59 -15.23
CA GLU A 132 3.59 2.51 -16.43
C GLU A 132 4.72 3.53 -16.28
N TYR A 133 5.95 3.05 -16.26
CA TYR A 133 7.14 3.90 -16.04
C TYR A 133 7.04 4.83 -14.83
N GLY A 134 6.51 4.31 -13.70
CA GLY A 134 6.31 5.04 -12.45
C GLY A 134 5.11 6.00 -12.43
N ARG A 135 4.35 6.11 -13.52
CA ARG A 135 3.14 6.94 -13.61
C ARG A 135 1.89 6.10 -13.41
N ILE A 136 0.96 6.61 -12.62
CA ILE A 136 -0.33 5.96 -12.36
C ILE A 136 -1.21 6.08 -13.61
N THR A 137 -1.55 4.94 -14.21
CA THR A 137 -2.44 4.87 -15.38
C THR A 137 -3.85 4.42 -15.00
N ARG A 138 -4.00 3.76 -13.85
CA ARG A 138 -5.29 3.32 -13.31
C ARG A 138 -5.25 3.29 -11.79
N LEU A 139 -6.39 3.58 -11.17
CA LEU A 139 -6.60 3.55 -9.72
C LEU A 139 -7.93 2.88 -9.42
N ASP A 140 -7.90 1.79 -8.67
CA ASP A 140 -9.09 1.02 -8.28
C ASP A 140 -9.16 0.88 -6.75
N ALA A 141 -10.38 0.82 -6.23
CA ALA A 141 -10.67 0.39 -4.87
C ALA A 141 -11.17 -1.05 -4.90
N VAL A 142 -10.48 -1.93 -4.20
CA VAL A 142 -10.74 -3.38 -4.18
C VAL A 142 -11.24 -3.79 -2.80
N ARG A 143 -12.46 -4.30 -2.71
CA ARG A 143 -13.14 -4.56 -1.43
C ARG A 143 -13.15 -6.02 -1.01
N ASN A 144 -12.94 -6.93 -1.95
CA ASN A 144 -13.01 -8.36 -1.67
C ASN A 144 -12.05 -9.16 -2.54
N SER A 145 -11.88 -10.43 -2.18
CA SER A 145 -10.95 -11.35 -2.86
C SER A 145 -11.28 -11.55 -4.35
N THR A 146 -12.56 -11.53 -4.72
CA THR A 146 -12.97 -11.71 -6.11
C THR A 146 -12.56 -10.51 -6.96
N GLU A 147 -12.81 -9.30 -6.47
CA GLU A 147 -12.39 -8.06 -7.13
C GLU A 147 -10.86 -7.99 -7.28
N LEU A 148 -10.10 -8.37 -6.22
CA LEU A 148 -8.65 -8.38 -6.26
C LEU A 148 -8.11 -9.37 -7.30
N ARG A 149 -8.65 -10.59 -7.33
CA ARG A 149 -8.25 -11.60 -8.31
C ARG A 149 -8.53 -11.13 -9.73
N LEU A 150 -9.72 -10.59 -9.97
CA LEU A 150 -10.10 -10.07 -11.28
C LEU A 150 -9.18 -8.92 -11.72
N ALA A 151 -8.93 -7.96 -10.82
CA ALA A 151 -8.10 -6.78 -11.12
C ALA A 151 -6.64 -7.15 -11.44
N LEU A 152 -6.11 -8.18 -10.78
CA LEU A 152 -4.75 -8.69 -10.99
C LEU A 152 -4.65 -9.77 -12.09
N GLY A 153 -5.78 -10.16 -12.72
CA GLY A 153 -5.80 -11.23 -13.70
C GLY A 153 -5.51 -12.62 -13.13
N LEU A 154 -5.78 -12.84 -11.84
CA LEU A 154 -5.57 -14.10 -11.17
C LEU A 154 -6.76 -15.06 -11.40
N PRO A 155 -6.53 -16.39 -11.33
CA PRO A 155 -7.60 -17.36 -11.41
C PRO A 155 -8.65 -17.14 -10.33
N ALA A 156 -9.91 -17.47 -10.62
CA ALA A 156 -10.96 -17.49 -9.60
C ALA A 156 -10.56 -18.43 -8.45
N ALA A 157 -11.05 -18.15 -7.24
CA ALA A 157 -10.83 -19.06 -6.13
C ALA A 157 -11.46 -20.43 -6.48
N ILE A 158 -10.66 -21.49 -6.37
CA ILE A 158 -11.19 -22.86 -6.45
C ILE A 158 -12.08 -23.02 -5.22
N GLN A 159 -13.37 -23.08 -5.42
CA GLN A 159 -14.29 -23.51 -4.37
C GLN A 159 -14.02 -25.01 -4.19
N ALA A 160 -13.46 -25.37 -3.04
CA ALA A 160 -13.43 -26.79 -2.66
C ALA A 160 -14.87 -27.29 -2.54
N PRO A 161 -15.18 -28.50 -3.01
CA PRO A 161 -16.50 -29.08 -2.93
C PRO A 161 -16.99 -29.28 -1.49
#